data_3f3f64eefed5df0ac58657fe5a18b16f
#
_entry.id   3f3f64eefed5df0ac58657fe5a18b16f
#
_cell.length_a   1.000
_cell.length_b   1.000
_cell.length_c   1.000
_cell.angle_alpha   90.00
_cell.angle_beta   90.00
_cell.angle_gamma   90.00
#
_symmetry.space_group_name_H-M   'P 1'
#
loop_
_entity.id
_entity.type
_entity.pdbx_description
1 polymer ?
#
loop_
_entity_poly.entity_id
_entity_poly.type
_entity_poly.pdbx_seq_one_letter_code
_entity_poly.pdbx_strand_id
1 'polypeptide(L)'
;MQDRIVRATAANGGIRLVAVLTTESSLEAKKRHGLSYLTTCILGRAFSASLLLASSMKIMHGRVTLRVRSDGPLKGLLVDAGRDGKVRGYVGNPNLELDLVKIENNKYSFDFTKALGTGYLNVIRDSGFGEPFTSTVELVNGNIAEDLASYLYHSEQTPSAVFIGEKIQNKSVICSGGLLAQVLPKKDTDPLLVSLLEERCKEINSFSEDLFKSKDNLLELIRNIFPDIDDKSISEKARSQEVSFKCKCSKQRSLNAMKMLDKSELEDILKKDGKAELVCEFCKNKFLINYEEIKSMIENQS
;
A
#
# COMPACT_ATOMS: atom_id res chain seq x y z
N MET A 1 -6.15 15.23 10.19
CA MET A 1 -7.08 14.63 9.20
C MET A 1 -6.96 13.13 9.34
N GLN A 2 -8.04 12.35 9.30
CA GLN A 2 -7.98 10.91 9.55
C GLN A 2 -8.02 10.16 8.22
N ASP A 3 -7.06 9.27 7.99
CA ASP A 3 -7.04 8.39 6.82
C ASP A 3 -8.26 7.46 6.84
N ARG A 4 -8.83 7.23 5.66
CA ARG A 4 -10.03 6.40 5.52
C ARG A 4 -10.11 5.75 4.15
N ILE A 5 -10.92 4.70 4.05
CA ILE A 5 -11.32 4.07 2.81
C ILE A 5 -12.83 4.13 2.66
N VAL A 6 -13.31 4.52 1.50
CA VAL A 6 -14.73 4.60 1.16
C VAL A 6 -15.01 3.70 -0.03
N ARG A 7 -16.11 2.95 0.04
CA ARG A 7 -16.56 2.03 -1.01
C ARG A 7 -17.92 2.43 -1.50
N ALA A 8 -18.10 2.41 -2.82
CA ALA A 8 -19.34 2.75 -3.49
C ALA A 8 -19.54 1.86 -4.72
N THR A 9 -20.70 1.97 -5.33
CA THR A 9 -21.02 1.37 -6.61
C THR A 9 -21.64 2.40 -7.54
N ALA A 10 -21.44 2.25 -8.84
CA ALA A 10 -22.08 3.03 -9.90
C ALA A 10 -22.70 2.09 -10.94
N ALA A 11 -23.43 2.66 -11.90
CA ALA A 11 -24.05 1.91 -13.01
C ALA A 11 -24.87 0.71 -12.50
N ASN A 12 -25.83 0.95 -11.60
CA ASN A 12 -26.66 -0.09 -10.98
C ASN A 12 -25.85 -1.24 -10.34
N GLY A 13 -24.66 -0.90 -9.79
CA GLY A 13 -23.75 -1.85 -9.16
C GLY A 13 -22.92 -2.67 -10.16
N GLY A 14 -22.86 -2.27 -11.42
CA GLY A 14 -21.94 -2.85 -12.43
C GLY A 14 -20.50 -2.39 -12.26
N ILE A 15 -20.30 -1.23 -11.65
CA ILE A 15 -18.96 -0.70 -11.35
C ILE A 15 -18.78 -0.60 -9.83
N ARG A 16 -17.70 -1.15 -9.33
CA ARG A 16 -17.23 -0.97 -7.94
C ARG A 16 -16.24 0.18 -7.87
N LEU A 17 -16.42 1.06 -6.92
CA LEU A 17 -15.59 2.22 -6.66
C LEU A 17 -15.01 2.15 -5.26
N VAL A 18 -13.71 2.38 -5.13
CA VAL A 18 -13.02 2.42 -3.85
C VAL A 18 -12.07 3.60 -3.83
N ALA A 19 -12.27 4.54 -2.91
CA ALA A 19 -11.35 5.65 -2.68
C ALA A 19 -10.65 5.49 -1.34
N VAL A 20 -9.37 5.81 -1.27
CA VAL A 20 -8.55 5.73 -0.05
C VAL A 20 -7.74 7.00 0.14
N LEU A 21 -7.65 7.45 1.40
CA LEU A 21 -6.72 8.47 1.87
C LEU A 21 -5.68 7.80 2.76
N THR A 22 -4.39 8.11 2.54
CA THR A 22 -3.24 7.49 3.20
C THR A 22 -2.22 8.52 3.68
N THR A 23 -2.64 9.77 3.85
CA THR A 23 -1.75 10.90 4.19
C THR A 23 -1.07 10.67 5.54
N GLU A 24 -1.84 10.42 6.60
CA GLU A 24 -1.31 10.22 7.95
C GLU A 24 -0.46 8.96 8.05
N SER A 25 -0.88 7.88 7.36
CA SER A 25 -0.12 6.64 7.30
C SER A 25 1.24 6.84 6.62
N SER A 26 1.30 7.65 5.55
CA SER A 26 2.54 7.99 4.83
C SER A 26 3.46 8.86 5.70
N LEU A 27 2.91 9.83 6.42
CA LEU A 27 3.66 10.69 7.34
C LEU A 27 4.19 9.91 8.56
N GLU A 28 3.40 8.97 9.08
CA GLU A 28 3.85 8.10 10.17
C GLU A 28 5.00 7.18 9.70
N ALA A 29 4.91 6.63 8.47
CA ALA A 29 6.01 5.87 7.88
C ALA A 29 7.26 6.74 7.69
N LYS A 30 7.11 7.98 7.18
CA LYS A 30 8.21 8.95 7.06
C LYS A 30 8.91 9.15 8.39
N LYS A 31 8.17 9.41 9.45
CA LYS A 31 8.70 9.62 10.79
C LYS A 31 9.48 8.41 11.30
N ARG A 32 8.93 7.20 11.12
CA ARG A 32 9.54 5.96 11.64
C ARG A 32 10.80 5.54 10.90
N HIS A 33 10.78 5.68 9.58
CA HIS A 33 11.85 5.19 8.71
C HIS A 33 12.84 6.28 8.28
N GLY A 34 12.60 7.54 8.63
CA GLY A 34 13.42 8.66 8.18
C GLY A 34 13.37 8.85 6.66
N LEU A 35 12.19 8.66 6.07
CA LEU A 35 12.06 8.70 4.61
C LEU A 35 12.33 10.09 4.04
N SER A 36 12.98 10.13 2.89
CA SER A 36 13.06 11.28 2.02
C SER A 36 11.67 11.69 1.48
N TYR A 37 11.57 12.79 0.73
CA TYR A 37 10.29 13.17 0.11
C TYR A 37 9.89 12.20 -0.98
N LEU A 38 10.82 11.82 -1.85
CA LEU A 38 10.60 10.84 -2.91
C LEU A 38 10.12 9.50 -2.34
N THR A 39 10.83 8.96 -1.36
CA THR A 39 10.50 7.65 -0.79
C THR A 39 9.22 7.67 0.03
N THR A 40 8.86 8.81 0.62
CA THR A 40 7.55 9.00 1.26
C THR A 40 6.42 8.90 0.24
N CYS A 41 6.57 9.55 -0.93
CA CYS A 41 5.60 9.46 -2.02
C CYS A 41 5.48 8.03 -2.56
N ILE A 42 6.60 7.37 -2.82
CA ILE A 42 6.60 5.99 -3.33
C ILE A 42 5.90 5.05 -2.35
N LEU A 43 6.24 5.13 -1.06
CA LEU A 43 5.62 4.27 -0.05
C LEU A 43 4.14 4.60 0.17
N GLY A 44 3.75 5.89 0.11
CA GLY A 44 2.36 6.33 0.15
C GLY A 44 1.53 5.80 -1.01
N ARG A 45 2.09 5.80 -2.23
CA ARG A 45 1.48 5.17 -3.41
C ARG A 45 1.29 3.67 -3.20
N ALA A 46 2.31 2.98 -2.67
CA ALA A 46 2.23 1.55 -2.37
C ALA A 46 1.21 1.24 -1.26
N PHE A 47 1.07 2.09 -0.24
CA PHE A 47 0.01 1.98 0.77
C PHE A 47 -1.37 2.09 0.14
N SER A 48 -1.59 3.10 -0.71
CA SER A 48 -2.84 3.29 -1.44
C SER A 48 -3.18 2.07 -2.29
N ALA A 49 -2.24 1.60 -3.13
CA ALA A 49 -2.39 0.41 -3.97
C ALA A 49 -2.77 -0.83 -3.17
N SER A 50 -2.04 -1.10 -2.08
CA SER A 50 -2.26 -2.28 -1.24
C SER A 50 -3.60 -2.25 -0.53
N LEU A 51 -4.04 -1.08 -0.04
CA LEU A 51 -5.35 -0.90 0.62
C LEU A 51 -6.50 -1.01 -0.38
N LEU A 52 -6.35 -0.48 -1.60
CA LEU A 52 -7.32 -0.64 -2.68
C LEU A 52 -7.52 -2.13 -3.00
N LEU A 53 -6.44 -2.90 -3.14
CA LEU A 53 -6.50 -4.35 -3.31
C LEU A 53 -7.12 -5.07 -2.11
N ALA A 54 -6.66 -4.75 -0.89
CA ALA A 54 -7.16 -5.37 0.33
C ALA A 54 -8.66 -5.11 0.53
N SER A 55 -9.18 -3.98 0.04
CA SER A 55 -10.59 -3.63 0.11
C SER A 55 -11.51 -4.63 -0.60
N SER A 56 -10.99 -5.35 -1.60
CA SER A 56 -11.71 -6.35 -2.38
C SER A 56 -11.82 -7.72 -1.68
N MET A 57 -11.03 -7.94 -0.63
CA MET A 57 -11.06 -9.22 0.09
C MET A 57 -12.39 -9.42 0.84
N LYS A 58 -12.95 -10.62 0.75
CA LYS A 58 -14.25 -10.96 1.37
C LYS A 58 -14.15 -11.10 2.88
N ILE A 59 -12.98 -11.49 3.38
CA ILE A 59 -12.75 -11.84 4.79
C ILE A 59 -12.08 -10.67 5.51
N MET A 60 -12.61 -10.29 6.67
CA MET A 60 -12.10 -9.14 7.45
C MET A 60 -10.65 -9.29 7.92
N HIS A 61 -10.18 -10.51 8.13
CA HIS A 61 -8.79 -10.79 8.47
C HIS A 61 -7.88 -10.94 7.26
N GLY A 62 -8.44 -10.87 6.05
CA GLY A 62 -7.69 -10.99 4.81
C GLY A 62 -6.63 -9.88 4.68
N ARG A 63 -5.51 -10.26 4.10
CA ARG A 63 -4.36 -9.38 3.90
C ARG A 63 -3.86 -9.43 2.47
N VAL A 64 -3.30 -8.33 2.03
CA VAL A 64 -2.58 -8.21 0.77
C VAL A 64 -1.17 -7.75 1.08
N THR A 65 -0.18 -8.51 0.63
CA THR A 65 1.21 -8.07 0.62
C THR A 65 1.59 -7.69 -0.80
N LEU A 66 2.01 -6.45 -0.98
CA LEU A 66 2.54 -5.91 -2.22
C LEU A 66 4.05 -5.78 -2.08
N ARG A 67 4.79 -6.46 -2.96
CA ARG A 67 6.24 -6.44 -2.97
C ARG A 67 6.75 -6.06 -4.34
N VAL A 68 7.59 -5.04 -4.40
CA VAL A 68 8.35 -4.70 -5.60
C VAL A 68 9.80 -5.16 -5.41
N ARG A 69 10.27 -5.97 -6.36
CA ARG A 69 11.67 -6.33 -6.52
C ARG A 69 12.18 -5.71 -7.81
N SER A 70 13.12 -4.81 -7.72
CA SER A 70 13.59 -4.06 -8.88
C SER A 70 15.06 -3.68 -8.74
N ASP A 71 15.69 -3.35 -9.86
CA ASP A 71 17.11 -3.02 -9.97
C ASP A 71 17.40 -1.52 -9.72
N GLY A 72 16.37 -0.70 -9.57
CA GLY A 72 16.51 0.73 -9.33
C GLY A 72 17.10 1.09 -7.95
N PRO A 73 17.53 2.34 -7.78
CA PRO A 73 18.22 2.79 -6.57
C PRO A 73 17.35 2.78 -5.29
N LEU A 74 16.02 2.60 -5.42
CA LEU A 74 15.10 2.36 -4.29
C LEU A 74 15.36 1.02 -3.60
N LYS A 75 15.94 0.04 -4.30
CA LYS A 75 16.19 -1.34 -3.82
C LYS A 75 14.92 -2.07 -3.40
N GLY A 76 13.80 -1.77 -4.08
CA GLY A 76 12.50 -2.39 -3.84
C GLY A 76 11.73 -1.84 -2.65
N LEU A 77 10.53 -2.38 -2.46
CA LEU A 77 9.63 -2.06 -1.33
C LEU A 77 8.77 -3.26 -0.95
N LEU A 78 8.23 -3.21 0.26
CA LEU A 78 7.25 -4.18 0.75
C LEU A 78 6.19 -3.46 1.57
N VAL A 79 4.93 -3.73 1.24
CA VAL A 79 3.75 -3.23 1.95
C VAL A 79 2.83 -4.39 2.30
N ASP A 80 2.30 -4.37 3.51
CA ASP A 80 1.33 -5.31 4.02
C ASP A 80 0.08 -4.55 4.49
N ALA A 81 -1.05 -4.75 3.80
CA ALA A 81 -2.32 -4.08 4.06
C ALA A 81 -3.42 -5.09 4.40
N GLY A 82 -4.24 -4.76 5.40
CA GLY A 82 -5.38 -5.58 5.82
C GLY A 82 -6.70 -5.06 5.29
N ARG A 83 -7.66 -5.98 5.11
CA ARG A 83 -9.07 -5.63 4.88
C ARG A 83 -9.64 -4.77 6.01
N ASP A 84 -9.02 -4.84 7.19
CA ASP A 84 -9.32 -4.05 8.39
C ASP A 84 -8.80 -2.60 8.34
N GLY A 85 -8.23 -2.16 7.21
CA GLY A 85 -7.71 -0.80 7.00
C GLY A 85 -6.33 -0.56 7.60
N LYS A 86 -5.69 -1.56 8.17
CA LYS A 86 -4.34 -1.41 8.73
C LYS A 86 -3.29 -1.64 7.66
N VAL A 87 -2.31 -0.75 7.59
CA VAL A 87 -1.22 -0.81 6.62
C VAL A 87 0.12 -0.62 7.30
N ARG A 88 1.17 -1.23 6.74
CA ARG A 88 2.57 -1.05 7.14
C ARG A 88 3.46 -1.41 5.96
N GLY A 89 4.66 -0.85 5.93
CA GLY A 89 5.59 -1.15 4.84
C GLY A 89 6.92 -0.43 5.02
N TYR A 90 7.84 -0.74 4.13
CA TYR A 90 9.15 -0.11 4.07
C TYR A 90 9.71 -0.14 2.64
N VAL A 91 10.74 0.67 2.40
CA VAL A 91 11.53 0.70 1.18
C VAL A 91 12.98 0.26 1.48
N GLY A 92 13.67 -0.27 0.48
CA GLY A 92 15.04 -0.74 0.64
C GLY A 92 16.07 0.39 0.86
N ASN A 93 15.83 1.56 0.26
CA ASN A 93 16.66 2.75 0.45
C ASN A 93 15.79 3.95 0.88
N PRO A 94 15.66 4.20 2.20
CA PRO A 94 14.77 5.26 2.72
C PRO A 94 15.24 6.68 2.39
N ASN A 95 16.54 6.88 2.16
CA ASN A 95 17.15 8.20 1.95
C ASN A 95 17.29 8.58 0.46
N LEU A 96 16.75 7.75 -0.46
CA LEU A 96 16.84 8.04 -1.89
C LEU A 96 16.18 9.37 -2.22
N GLU A 97 16.92 10.26 -2.87
CA GLU A 97 16.41 11.46 -3.53
C GLU A 97 16.89 11.47 -4.98
N LEU A 98 16.05 11.97 -5.86
CA LEU A 98 16.33 12.18 -7.28
C LEU A 98 15.88 13.60 -7.64
N ASP A 99 16.54 14.17 -8.65
CA ASP A 99 16.11 15.45 -9.22
C ASP A 99 14.69 15.33 -9.77
N LEU A 100 13.94 16.43 -9.62
CA LEU A 100 12.61 16.51 -10.19
C LEU A 100 12.70 16.60 -11.72
N VAL A 101 11.84 15.87 -12.40
CA VAL A 101 11.68 15.94 -13.85
C VAL A 101 10.58 16.90 -14.22
N LYS A 102 10.82 17.68 -15.28
CA LYS A 102 9.83 18.59 -15.83
C LYS A 102 8.81 17.77 -16.61
N ILE A 103 7.54 17.97 -16.29
CA ILE A 103 6.41 17.40 -17.00
C ILE A 103 5.66 18.50 -17.76
N GLU A 104 4.57 18.14 -18.45
CA GLU A 104 3.74 19.09 -19.19
C GLU A 104 3.28 20.29 -18.33
N ASN A 105 2.96 21.41 -18.96
CA ASN A 105 2.48 22.63 -18.32
C ASN A 105 3.44 23.24 -17.26
N ASN A 106 4.75 23.12 -17.46
CA ASN A 106 5.78 23.63 -16.55
C ASN A 106 5.69 23.09 -15.11
N LYS A 107 5.04 21.96 -14.91
CA LYS A 107 5.00 21.28 -13.62
C LYS A 107 6.24 20.39 -13.46
N TYR A 108 6.54 20.05 -12.22
CA TYR A 108 7.64 19.13 -11.85
C TYR A 108 7.06 17.92 -11.12
N SER A 109 7.65 16.75 -11.37
CA SER A 109 7.30 15.51 -10.71
C SER A 109 8.55 14.74 -10.29
N PHE A 110 8.40 13.79 -9.39
CA PHE A 110 9.43 12.80 -9.13
C PHE A 110 9.53 11.80 -10.29
N ASP A 111 10.74 11.35 -10.56
CA ASP A 111 11.01 10.28 -11.53
C ASP A 111 10.88 8.91 -10.83
N PHE A 112 9.63 8.43 -10.74
CA PHE A 112 9.34 7.13 -10.13
C PHE A 112 9.92 5.97 -10.94
N THR A 113 9.95 6.09 -12.26
CA THR A 113 10.53 5.10 -13.17
C THR A 113 12.01 4.90 -12.87
N LYS A 114 12.77 5.98 -12.76
CA LYS A 114 14.18 5.93 -12.41
C LYS A 114 14.41 5.42 -10.98
N ALA A 115 13.49 5.74 -10.06
CA ALA A 115 13.61 5.30 -8.67
C ALA A 115 13.44 3.79 -8.52
N LEU A 116 12.46 3.21 -9.21
CA LEU A 116 12.20 1.77 -9.17
C LEU A 116 13.04 0.98 -10.17
N GLY A 117 13.25 1.48 -11.38
CA GLY A 117 13.93 0.73 -12.44
C GLY A 117 13.05 -0.38 -13.03
N THR A 118 13.68 -1.45 -13.52
CA THR A 118 13.01 -2.64 -14.03
C THR A 118 12.87 -3.72 -12.95
N GLY A 119 11.88 -4.58 -13.07
CA GLY A 119 11.66 -5.63 -12.08
C GLY A 119 10.25 -6.19 -12.08
N TYR A 120 9.82 -6.66 -10.91
CA TYR A 120 8.56 -7.39 -10.74
C TYR A 120 7.74 -6.85 -9.59
N LEU A 121 6.43 -6.79 -9.81
CA LEU A 121 5.41 -6.60 -8.79
C LEU A 121 4.86 -7.97 -8.38
N ASN A 122 5.03 -8.33 -7.10
CA ASN A 122 4.44 -9.52 -6.51
C ASN A 122 3.26 -9.10 -5.63
N VAL A 123 2.11 -9.71 -5.84
CA VAL A 123 0.93 -9.52 -4.99
C VAL A 123 0.57 -10.85 -4.34
N ILE A 124 0.59 -10.87 -3.01
CA ILE A 124 0.22 -12.04 -2.21
C ILE A 124 -1.09 -11.73 -1.51
N ARG A 125 -2.11 -12.56 -1.74
CA ARG A 125 -3.43 -12.48 -1.09
C ARG A 125 -3.57 -13.61 -0.09
N ASP A 126 -3.59 -13.27 1.18
CA ASP A 126 -3.78 -14.20 2.28
C ASP A 126 -5.17 -14.02 2.89
N SER A 127 -6.00 -15.03 2.76
CA SER A 127 -7.33 -15.07 3.37
C SER A 127 -7.31 -15.50 4.83
N GLY A 128 -6.17 -15.96 5.34
CA GLY A 128 -6.03 -16.61 6.65
C GLY A 128 -6.50 -18.06 6.66
N PHE A 129 -6.88 -18.63 5.50
CA PHE A 129 -7.28 -20.02 5.33
C PHE A 129 -6.65 -20.59 4.05
N GLY A 130 -6.03 -21.75 4.16
CA GLY A 130 -5.31 -22.39 3.07
C GLY A 130 -4.04 -21.65 2.68
N GLU A 131 -3.49 -22.00 1.52
CA GLU A 131 -2.28 -21.36 1.00
C GLU A 131 -2.58 -19.97 0.44
N PRO A 132 -1.71 -18.97 0.70
CA PRO A 132 -1.84 -17.65 0.09
C PRO A 132 -1.71 -17.72 -1.44
N PHE A 133 -2.57 -16.99 -2.13
CA PHE A 133 -2.47 -16.85 -3.58
C PHE A 133 -1.40 -15.80 -3.91
N THR A 134 -0.42 -16.18 -4.71
CA THR A 134 0.68 -15.30 -5.16
C THR A 134 0.63 -15.13 -6.67
N SER A 135 0.70 -13.89 -7.12
CA SER A 135 0.84 -13.52 -8.52
C SER A 135 1.99 -12.55 -8.72
N THR A 136 2.67 -12.68 -9.86
CA THR A 136 3.83 -11.86 -10.23
C THR A 136 3.63 -11.32 -11.64
N VAL A 137 3.83 -10.02 -11.81
CA VAL A 137 3.85 -9.33 -13.11
C VAL A 137 5.12 -8.50 -13.24
N GLU A 138 5.58 -8.27 -14.46
CA GLU A 138 6.65 -7.31 -14.73
C GLU A 138 6.16 -5.88 -14.44
N LEU A 139 7.06 -5.02 -13.96
CA LEU A 139 6.79 -3.60 -13.85
C LEU A 139 6.66 -3.01 -15.26
N VAL A 140 5.62 -2.24 -15.49
CA VAL A 140 5.41 -1.53 -16.78
C VAL A 140 6.40 -0.39 -16.89
N ASN A 141 6.47 0.44 -15.87
CA ASN A 141 7.36 1.60 -15.83
C ASN A 141 7.72 2.07 -14.41
N GLY A 142 7.40 1.29 -13.38
CA GLY A 142 7.64 1.67 -11.99
C GLY A 142 6.67 2.74 -11.44
N ASN A 143 5.66 3.14 -12.21
CA ASN A 143 4.53 3.91 -11.68
C ASN A 143 3.55 2.93 -11.04
N ILE A 144 3.48 2.91 -9.72
CA ILE A 144 2.69 1.92 -8.96
C ILE A 144 1.22 1.87 -9.40
N ALA A 145 0.63 2.97 -9.88
CA ALA A 145 -0.74 2.98 -10.38
C ALA A 145 -0.88 2.16 -11.68
N GLU A 146 0.04 2.35 -12.62
CA GLU A 146 0.06 1.64 -13.90
C GLU A 146 0.46 0.17 -13.71
N ASP A 147 1.44 -0.10 -12.85
CA ASP A 147 1.85 -1.47 -12.49
C ASP A 147 0.70 -2.23 -11.84
N LEU A 148 -0.10 -1.57 -10.97
CA LEU A 148 -1.29 -2.15 -10.36
C LEU A 148 -2.41 -2.39 -11.38
N ALA A 149 -2.64 -1.46 -12.31
CA ALA A 149 -3.62 -1.64 -13.38
C ALA A 149 -3.23 -2.83 -14.28
N SER A 150 -1.97 -2.95 -14.65
CA SER A 150 -1.41 -4.11 -15.38
C SER A 150 -1.63 -5.43 -14.62
N TYR A 151 -1.36 -5.45 -13.32
CA TYR A 151 -1.62 -6.62 -12.47
C TYR A 151 -3.11 -7.01 -12.48
N LEU A 152 -4.02 -6.05 -12.32
CA LEU A 152 -5.47 -6.32 -12.32
C LEU A 152 -5.96 -6.85 -13.66
N TYR A 153 -5.40 -6.35 -14.75
CA TYR A 153 -5.73 -6.82 -16.10
C TYR A 153 -5.21 -8.23 -16.37
N HIS A 154 -3.91 -8.48 -16.15
CA HIS A 154 -3.27 -9.75 -16.52
C HIS A 154 -3.52 -10.88 -15.53
N SER A 155 -3.58 -10.58 -14.23
CA SER A 155 -3.71 -11.59 -13.18
C SER A 155 -5.14 -11.79 -12.70
N GLU A 156 -5.95 -10.73 -12.64
CA GLU A 156 -7.32 -10.82 -12.15
C GLU A 156 -8.36 -10.77 -13.28
N GLN A 157 -7.93 -10.45 -14.51
CA GLN A 157 -8.79 -10.34 -15.70
C GLN A 157 -9.99 -9.42 -15.45
N THR A 158 -9.79 -8.39 -14.64
CA THR A 158 -10.82 -7.44 -14.24
C THR A 158 -10.54 -6.08 -14.87
N PRO A 159 -11.38 -5.58 -15.79
CA PRO A 159 -11.23 -4.23 -16.32
C PRO A 159 -11.30 -3.21 -15.19
N SER A 160 -10.19 -2.47 -15.02
CA SER A 160 -9.99 -1.61 -13.87
C SER A 160 -9.27 -0.32 -14.27
N ALA A 161 -9.68 0.79 -13.64
CA ALA A 161 -8.92 2.03 -13.65
C ALA A 161 -8.35 2.30 -12.26
N VAL A 162 -7.08 2.67 -12.21
CA VAL A 162 -6.35 2.95 -10.97
C VAL A 162 -5.77 4.34 -11.03
N PHE A 163 -6.11 5.15 -10.05
CA PHE A 163 -5.54 6.48 -9.86
C PHE A 163 -4.88 6.54 -8.48
N ILE A 164 -3.63 6.94 -8.44
CA ILE A 164 -2.89 7.15 -7.20
C ILE A 164 -2.17 8.48 -7.33
N GLY A 165 -2.26 9.31 -6.30
CA GLY A 165 -1.67 10.63 -6.33
C GLY A 165 -1.32 11.15 -4.95
N GLU A 166 -0.43 12.11 -4.95
CA GLU A 166 -0.03 12.87 -3.79
C GLU A 166 0.07 14.35 -4.11
N LYS A 167 -0.12 15.19 -3.10
CA LYS A 167 0.15 16.62 -3.16
C LYS A 167 1.20 16.98 -2.13
N ILE A 168 2.23 17.67 -2.60
CA ILE A 168 3.35 18.15 -1.78
C ILE A 168 3.26 19.66 -1.71
N GLN A 169 3.40 20.20 -0.50
CA GLN A 169 3.50 21.63 -0.26
C GLN A 169 4.48 21.88 0.88
N ASN A 170 5.32 22.91 0.75
CA ASN A 170 6.29 23.28 1.78
C ASN A 170 7.15 22.09 2.25
N LYS A 171 7.63 21.28 1.30
CA LYS A 171 8.43 20.08 1.60
C LYS A 171 7.71 19.06 2.51
N SER A 172 6.40 18.98 2.43
CA SER A 172 5.59 17.98 3.15
C SER A 172 4.53 17.38 2.23
N VAL A 173 4.24 16.10 2.41
CA VAL A 173 3.09 15.46 1.78
C VAL A 173 1.84 15.91 2.53
N ILE A 174 0.99 16.71 1.88
CA ILE A 174 -0.23 17.26 2.46
C ILE A 174 -1.48 16.46 2.08
N CYS A 175 -1.36 15.59 1.07
CA CYS A 175 -2.38 14.65 0.66
C CYS A 175 -1.73 13.46 -0.04
N SER A 176 -2.19 12.25 0.25
CA SER A 176 -1.81 11.00 -0.44
C SER A 176 -3.00 10.06 -0.44
N GLY A 177 -3.26 9.39 -1.56
CA GLY A 177 -4.38 8.46 -1.67
C GLY A 177 -4.56 7.90 -3.06
N GLY A 178 -5.69 7.22 -3.27
CA GLY A 178 -5.99 6.60 -4.55
C GLY A 178 -7.46 6.29 -4.75
N LEU A 179 -7.80 5.99 -5.99
CA LEU A 179 -9.11 5.55 -6.44
C LEU A 179 -8.96 4.31 -7.33
N LEU A 180 -9.77 3.31 -7.08
CA LEU A 180 -9.93 2.12 -7.91
C LEU A 180 -11.36 2.06 -8.41
N ALA A 181 -11.54 1.97 -9.71
CA ALA A 181 -12.82 1.68 -10.35
C ALA A 181 -12.70 0.35 -11.11
N GLN A 182 -13.64 -0.57 -10.88
CA GLN A 182 -13.62 -1.92 -11.47
C GLN A 182 -14.98 -2.30 -12.01
N VAL A 183 -15.01 -2.78 -13.25
CA VAL A 183 -16.20 -3.39 -13.83
C VAL A 183 -16.36 -4.77 -13.20
N LEU A 184 -17.51 -5.00 -12.54
CA LEU A 184 -17.78 -6.27 -11.88
C LEU A 184 -18.35 -7.30 -12.86
N PRO A 185 -17.82 -8.53 -12.89
CA PRO A 185 -18.38 -9.60 -13.71
C PRO A 185 -19.73 -10.04 -13.11
N LYS A 186 -20.82 -9.59 -13.70
CA LYS A 186 -22.19 -10.04 -13.42
C LYS A 186 -22.73 -10.73 -14.66
N LYS A 187 -23.74 -11.60 -14.46
CA LYS A 187 -24.36 -12.36 -15.54
C LYS A 187 -24.93 -11.45 -16.65
N ASP A 188 -25.36 -10.24 -16.28
CA ASP A 188 -25.95 -9.24 -17.18
C ASP A 188 -25.09 -7.95 -17.21
N THR A 189 -23.75 -8.08 -17.13
CA THR A 189 -22.86 -6.91 -17.21
C THR A 189 -22.92 -6.32 -18.61
N ASP A 190 -23.33 -5.06 -18.71
CA ASP A 190 -23.37 -4.33 -19.96
C ASP A 190 -21.92 -4.17 -20.51
N PRO A 191 -21.64 -4.63 -21.74
CA PRO A 191 -20.33 -4.45 -22.36
C PRO A 191 -19.88 -2.98 -22.46
N LEU A 192 -20.84 -2.03 -22.49
CA LEU A 192 -20.57 -0.61 -22.54
C LEU A 192 -19.93 -0.05 -21.24
N LEU A 193 -20.00 -0.79 -20.12
CA LEU A 193 -19.43 -0.30 -18.85
C LEU A 193 -17.90 -0.14 -18.90
N VAL A 194 -17.22 -0.94 -19.71
CA VAL A 194 -15.77 -0.78 -19.90
C VAL A 194 -15.50 0.52 -20.64
N SER A 195 -16.21 0.78 -21.74
CA SER A 195 -16.08 2.02 -22.52
C SER A 195 -16.46 3.26 -21.69
N LEU A 196 -17.51 3.17 -20.86
CA LEU A 196 -17.90 4.22 -19.92
C LEU A 196 -16.78 4.51 -18.92
N LEU A 197 -16.17 3.46 -18.35
CA LEU A 197 -15.06 3.60 -17.43
C LEU A 197 -13.86 4.28 -18.10
N GLU A 198 -13.52 3.88 -19.33
CA GLU A 198 -12.43 4.48 -20.11
C GLU A 198 -12.70 5.95 -20.42
N GLU A 199 -13.93 6.32 -20.79
CA GLU A 199 -14.32 7.69 -21.08
C GLU A 199 -14.18 8.57 -19.82
N ARG A 200 -14.72 8.12 -18.68
CA ARG A 200 -14.59 8.83 -17.40
C ARG A 200 -13.14 9.02 -16.98
N CYS A 201 -12.28 8.00 -17.23
CA CYS A 201 -10.86 8.11 -16.93
C CYS A 201 -10.15 9.21 -17.73
N LYS A 202 -10.55 9.43 -18.99
CA LYS A 202 -9.98 10.49 -19.86
C LYS A 202 -10.35 11.91 -19.40
N GLU A 203 -11.46 12.06 -18.68
CA GLU A 203 -11.92 13.34 -18.15
C GLU A 203 -11.13 13.82 -16.93
N ILE A 204 -10.36 12.93 -16.28
CA ILE A 204 -9.59 13.26 -15.08
C ILE A 204 -8.27 13.96 -15.48
N ASN A 205 -8.26 15.28 -15.40
CA ASN A 205 -7.09 16.08 -15.75
C ASN A 205 -5.98 16.07 -14.70
N SER A 206 -6.34 15.96 -13.40
CA SER A 206 -5.38 15.97 -12.29
C SER A 206 -5.96 15.30 -11.06
N PHE A 207 -5.78 13.99 -10.97
CA PHE A 207 -6.27 13.21 -9.83
C PHE A 207 -5.77 13.73 -8.47
N SER A 208 -4.51 14.16 -8.38
CA SER A 208 -3.93 14.66 -7.12
C SER A 208 -4.63 15.95 -6.62
N GLU A 209 -5.06 16.83 -7.54
CA GLU A 209 -5.81 18.04 -7.19
C GLU A 209 -7.24 17.70 -6.75
N ASP A 210 -7.90 16.78 -7.44
CA ASP A 210 -9.27 16.37 -7.12
C ASP A 210 -9.31 15.62 -5.79
N LEU A 211 -8.34 14.76 -5.53
CA LEU A 211 -8.15 14.09 -4.25
C LEU A 211 -7.93 15.11 -3.12
N PHE A 212 -7.08 16.12 -3.33
CA PHE A 212 -6.80 17.13 -2.34
C PHE A 212 -8.02 17.99 -2.00
N LYS A 213 -8.81 18.38 -3.01
CA LYS A 213 -10.07 19.14 -2.82
C LYS A 213 -11.10 18.32 -2.04
N SER A 214 -11.17 17.02 -2.29
CA SER A 214 -12.16 16.11 -1.70
C SER A 214 -11.61 15.29 -0.51
N LYS A 215 -10.45 15.63 0.04
CA LYS A 215 -9.78 14.86 1.10
C LYS A 215 -10.61 14.69 2.38
N ASP A 216 -11.48 15.65 2.67
CA ASP A 216 -12.35 15.63 3.83
C ASP A 216 -13.62 14.78 3.59
N ASN A 217 -13.98 14.56 2.33
CA ASN A 217 -15.10 13.74 1.91
C ASN A 217 -14.80 12.94 0.64
N LEU A 218 -14.21 11.74 0.77
CA LEU A 218 -13.88 10.89 -0.37
C LEU A 218 -15.09 10.44 -1.20
N LEU A 219 -16.29 10.52 -0.64
CA LEU A 219 -17.51 10.23 -1.41
C LEU A 219 -17.77 11.32 -2.45
N GLU A 220 -17.42 12.56 -2.13
CA GLU A 220 -17.49 13.66 -3.09
C GLU A 220 -16.50 13.45 -4.26
N LEU A 221 -15.27 12.99 -3.99
CA LEU A 221 -14.35 12.58 -5.04
C LEU A 221 -14.97 11.54 -5.98
N ILE A 222 -15.59 10.51 -5.41
CA ILE A 222 -16.25 9.46 -6.19
C ILE A 222 -17.40 10.03 -7.02
N ARG A 223 -18.25 10.89 -6.46
CA ARG A 223 -19.37 11.53 -7.16
C ARG A 223 -18.93 12.46 -8.27
N ASN A 224 -17.85 13.20 -8.08
CA ASN A 224 -17.31 14.10 -9.10
C ASN A 224 -16.82 13.34 -10.34
N ILE A 225 -16.23 12.15 -10.12
CA ILE A 225 -15.73 11.29 -11.21
C ILE A 225 -16.86 10.44 -11.81
N PHE A 226 -17.79 9.97 -10.99
CA PHE A 226 -18.92 9.13 -11.40
C PHE A 226 -20.25 9.73 -10.89
N PRO A 227 -20.80 10.73 -11.62
CA PRO A 227 -21.99 11.46 -11.16
C PRO A 227 -23.27 10.61 -11.12
N ASP A 228 -23.32 9.50 -11.81
CA ASP A 228 -24.42 8.54 -11.85
C ASP A 228 -24.36 7.47 -10.74
N ILE A 229 -23.59 7.74 -9.68
CA ILE A 229 -23.51 6.86 -8.52
C ILE A 229 -24.86 6.72 -7.82
N ASP A 230 -25.25 5.48 -7.49
CA ASP A 230 -26.49 5.19 -6.76
C ASP A 230 -26.35 5.55 -5.27
N ASP A 231 -26.91 6.67 -4.86
CA ASP A 231 -26.91 7.13 -3.47
C ASP A 231 -27.62 6.17 -2.50
N LYS A 232 -28.62 5.41 -2.95
CA LYS A 232 -29.32 4.42 -2.11
C LYS A 232 -28.42 3.23 -1.76
N SER A 233 -27.42 2.94 -2.57
CA SER A 233 -26.44 1.91 -2.31
C SER A 233 -25.36 2.34 -1.30
N ILE A 234 -25.34 3.61 -0.92
CA ILE A 234 -24.33 4.21 -0.05
C ILE A 234 -24.93 4.54 1.32
N SER A 235 -24.70 3.68 2.28
CA SER A 235 -24.81 4.02 3.70
C SER A 235 -23.44 4.45 4.17
N GLU A 236 -23.23 5.73 4.51
CA GLU A 236 -21.92 6.27 4.95
C GLU A 236 -21.32 5.45 6.10
N LYS A 237 -22.12 5.06 7.07
CA LYS A 237 -21.67 4.28 8.24
C LYS A 237 -21.24 2.85 7.91
N ALA A 238 -21.84 2.23 6.89
CA ALA A 238 -21.57 0.83 6.56
C ALA A 238 -20.36 0.66 5.62
N ARG A 239 -19.84 1.73 5.03
CA ARG A 239 -18.86 1.66 3.93
C ARG A 239 -17.62 2.54 4.08
N SER A 240 -17.63 3.46 5.02
CA SER A 240 -16.42 4.18 5.45
C SER A 240 -15.70 3.38 6.51
N GLN A 241 -14.40 3.26 6.39
CA GLN A 241 -13.54 2.54 7.32
C GLN A 241 -12.27 3.33 7.57
N GLU A 242 -11.85 3.39 8.82
CA GLU A 242 -10.59 4.00 9.21
C GLU A 242 -9.40 3.26 8.58
N VAL A 243 -8.40 4.03 8.17
CA VAL A 243 -7.09 3.55 7.73
C VAL A 243 -6.04 4.04 8.71
N SER A 244 -5.07 3.20 9.04
CA SER A 244 -3.98 3.59 9.93
C SER A 244 -2.71 2.77 9.70
N PHE A 245 -1.57 3.42 9.87
CA PHE A 245 -0.29 2.73 9.96
C PHE A 245 -0.24 1.93 11.26
N LYS A 246 -0.23 0.60 11.17
CA LYS A 246 -0.21 -0.27 12.35
C LYS A 246 0.64 -1.51 12.14
N CYS A 247 1.64 -1.68 13.00
CA CYS A 247 2.45 -2.90 13.05
C CYS A 247 1.99 -3.84 14.17
N LYS A 248 2.02 -5.14 13.87
CA LYS A 248 1.70 -6.21 14.84
C LYS A 248 2.97 -6.81 15.50
N CYS A 249 4.13 -6.12 15.41
CA CYS A 249 5.33 -6.58 16.07
C CYS A 249 5.20 -6.54 17.61
N SER A 250 5.89 -7.42 18.26
CA SER A 250 5.97 -7.47 19.73
C SER A 250 7.29 -8.12 20.16
N LYS A 251 7.71 -7.90 21.40
CA LYS A 251 8.89 -8.53 21.96
C LYS A 251 8.81 -10.06 21.84
N GLN A 252 7.64 -10.64 22.10
CA GLN A 252 7.43 -12.11 21.99
C GLN A 252 7.66 -12.63 20.56
N ARG A 253 7.21 -11.89 19.52
CA ARG A 253 7.49 -12.28 18.14
C ARG A 253 8.96 -12.17 17.79
N SER A 254 9.65 -11.18 18.32
CA SER A 254 11.09 -11.02 18.18
C SER A 254 11.86 -12.16 18.86
N LEU A 255 11.46 -12.56 20.07
CA LEU A 255 12.00 -13.73 20.76
C LEU A 255 11.78 -15.01 19.95
N ASN A 256 10.59 -15.20 19.38
CA ASN A 256 10.30 -16.37 18.54
C ASN A 256 11.16 -16.39 17.27
N ALA A 257 11.48 -15.24 16.69
CA ALA A 257 12.39 -15.17 15.54
C ALA A 257 13.83 -15.53 15.96
N MET A 258 14.31 -15.06 17.11
CA MET A 258 15.64 -15.44 17.62
C MET A 258 15.77 -16.94 17.90
N LYS A 259 14.71 -17.60 18.33
CA LYS A 259 14.72 -19.07 18.55
C LYS A 259 14.97 -19.89 17.28
N MET A 260 14.89 -19.26 16.10
CA MET A 260 15.22 -19.89 14.82
C MET A 260 16.72 -19.85 14.48
N LEU A 261 17.52 -19.11 15.26
CA LEU A 261 18.97 -19.10 15.17
C LEU A 261 19.53 -20.40 15.78
N ASP A 262 20.66 -20.84 15.23
CA ASP A 262 21.37 -22.00 15.79
C ASP A 262 21.95 -21.69 17.17
N LYS A 263 22.12 -22.76 17.99
CA LYS A 263 22.65 -22.64 19.34
C LYS A 263 24.00 -21.91 19.38
N SER A 264 24.88 -22.21 18.42
CA SER A 264 26.19 -21.56 18.30
C SER A 264 26.10 -20.08 18.04
N GLU A 265 25.12 -19.62 17.23
CA GLU A 265 24.89 -18.20 16.97
C GLU A 265 24.38 -17.45 18.21
N LEU A 266 23.47 -18.07 18.96
CA LEU A 266 22.98 -17.52 20.24
C LEU A 266 24.09 -17.42 21.28
N GLU A 267 24.96 -18.45 21.39
CA GLU A 267 26.14 -18.46 22.29
C GLU A 267 27.13 -17.35 21.89
N ASP A 268 27.34 -17.13 20.59
CA ASP A 268 28.22 -16.07 20.11
C ASP A 268 27.70 -14.68 20.46
N ILE A 269 26.40 -14.43 20.28
CA ILE A 269 25.75 -13.16 20.70
C ILE A 269 25.90 -12.97 22.21
N LEU A 270 25.68 -14.04 22.99
CA LEU A 270 25.77 -13.98 24.45
C LEU A 270 27.20 -13.66 24.93
N LYS A 271 28.23 -14.27 24.29
CA LYS A 271 29.64 -14.05 24.62
C LYS A 271 30.14 -12.67 24.21
N LYS A 272 29.71 -12.14 23.05
CA LYS A 272 30.21 -10.87 22.50
C LYS A 272 29.56 -9.66 23.15
N ASP A 273 28.23 -9.66 23.25
CA ASP A 273 27.46 -8.46 23.57
C ASP A 273 26.61 -8.61 24.85
N GLY A 274 26.35 -9.84 25.31
CA GLY A 274 25.51 -10.13 26.47
C GLY A 274 24.03 -9.74 26.31
N LYS A 275 23.65 -9.19 25.14
CA LYS A 275 22.31 -8.72 24.80
C LYS A 275 22.16 -8.65 23.28
N ALA A 276 20.91 -8.58 22.78
CA ALA A 276 20.62 -8.34 21.38
C ALA A 276 19.58 -7.21 21.24
N GLU A 277 19.77 -6.35 20.25
CA GLU A 277 18.75 -5.37 19.82
C GLU A 277 18.12 -5.86 18.50
N LEU A 278 16.82 -6.16 18.53
CA LEU A 278 16.06 -6.52 17.34
C LEU A 278 15.23 -5.34 16.88
N VAL A 279 15.38 -4.96 15.61
CA VAL A 279 14.66 -3.85 15.01
C VAL A 279 13.61 -4.39 14.04
N CYS A 280 12.37 -4.00 14.24
CA CYS A 280 11.30 -4.37 13.32
C CYS A 280 11.43 -3.61 11.99
N GLU A 281 11.60 -4.31 10.86
CA GLU A 281 11.73 -3.68 9.55
C GLU A 281 10.49 -2.85 9.18
N PHE A 282 9.28 -3.28 9.55
CA PHE A 282 8.05 -2.58 9.21
C PHE A 282 7.80 -1.27 9.97
N CYS A 283 8.32 -1.09 11.17
CA CYS A 283 7.98 0.09 11.99
C CYS A 283 9.15 0.66 12.78
N LYS A 284 10.33 0.08 12.63
CA LYS A 284 11.59 0.46 13.31
C LYS A 284 11.51 0.44 14.85
N ASN A 285 10.47 -0.19 15.43
CA ASN A 285 10.46 -0.45 16.87
C ASN A 285 11.62 -1.37 17.25
N LYS A 286 12.28 -1.03 18.35
CA LYS A 286 13.42 -1.74 18.89
C LYS A 286 13.00 -2.59 20.08
N PHE A 287 13.48 -3.82 20.12
CA PHE A 287 13.25 -4.77 21.20
C PHE A 287 14.60 -5.23 21.74
N LEU A 288 14.87 -4.88 23.00
CA LEU A 288 16.07 -5.32 23.68
C LEU A 288 15.81 -6.69 24.31
N ILE A 289 16.65 -7.65 23.97
CA ILE A 289 16.68 -9.01 24.52
C ILE A 289 17.88 -9.10 25.44
N ASN A 290 17.63 -9.37 26.70
CA ASN A 290 18.67 -9.39 27.73
C ASN A 290 19.38 -10.75 27.82
N TYR A 291 20.45 -10.79 28.63
CA TYR A 291 21.27 -11.98 28.87
C TYR A 291 20.45 -13.20 29.25
N GLU A 292 19.56 -13.09 30.24
CA GLU A 292 18.76 -14.20 30.77
C GLU A 292 17.79 -14.77 29.72
N GLU A 293 17.21 -13.90 28.88
CA GLU A 293 16.32 -14.31 27.78
C GLU A 293 17.09 -15.16 26.75
N ILE A 294 18.31 -14.72 26.35
CA ILE A 294 19.14 -15.45 25.38
C ILE A 294 19.62 -16.78 26.00
N LYS A 295 20.08 -16.77 27.25
CA LYS A 295 20.52 -17.97 27.98
C LYS A 295 19.40 -19.03 28.06
N SER A 296 18.19 -18.58 28.40
CA SER A 296 17.02 -19.49 28.43
C SER A 296 16.70 -20.11 27.06
N MET A 297 16.94 -19.36 25.93
CA MET A 297 16.76 -19.94 24.60
C MET A 297 17.78 -21.03 24.29
N ILE A 298 19.05 -20.84 24.69
CA ILE A 298 20.13 -21.83 24.52
C ILE A 298 19.82 -23.08 25.27
N GLU A 299 19.39 -22.96 26.54
CA GLU A 299 19.03 -24.09 27.39
C GLU A 299 17.85 -24.91 26.86
N ASN A 300 16.87 -24.25 26.22
CA ASN A 300 15.70 -24.90 25.63
C ASN A 300 15.93 -25.53 24.24
N GLN A 301 17.11 -25.34 23.64
CA GLN A 301 17.54 -26.01 22.40
C GLN A 301 18.41 -27.23 22.61
N SER A 302 18.56 -27.65 23.89
CA SER A 302 19.42 -28.78 24.31
C SER A 302 18.70 -30.12 24.28
#